data_1d678b5a25fc480d31a9b6db888529e2
#
_entry.id   1d678b5a25fc480d31a9b6db888529e2
#
_cell.length_a   1.000
_cell.length_b   1.000
_cell.length_c   1.000
_cell.angle_alpha   90.00
_cell.angle_beta   90.00
_cell.angle_gamma   90.00
#
_symmetry.space_group_name_H-M   'P 1'
#
loop_
_entity.id
_entity.type
_entity.pdbx_description
1 polymer ?
#
loop_
_entity_poly.entity_id
_entity_poly.type
_entity_poly.pdbx_seq_one_letter_code
_entity_poly.pdbx_strand_id
1 'polypeptide(L)'
;QVGSGARAINTLFHEGGHAAHFANVTQNSPCFSQEFAPTSMAYAETQSMFCDSLLDDADWLKRYARNAAGEPVPDALIRQRIETTQPFAAYAERGILVVPYFERALYQMSDDELNDEAVLALARDCEQRILGIPVGPRPLLAIPHLLNQESAAAYHGYLLANMAVYQTRAFFEREYGYLTDNPAIGPALAKHYWAPGNSLSHNDTLISLTGEPFNAKYLADSCNQTVEEAWAEAKAKIAMAATREYPQNAQRDLDATIRIVHGAEVLADNSESDE
;
A
#
# COMPACT_ATOMS: atom_id res chain seq x y z
N GLN A 1 -3.78 12.55 -11.51
CA GLN A 1 -4.80 11.95 -12.39
C GLN A 1 -6.16 12.07 -11.70
N VAL A 2 -7.08 12.79 -12.29
CA VAL A 2 -8.44 12.90 -11.76
C VAL A 2 -9.21 11.63 -12.12
N GLY A 3 -9.80 11.00 -11.13
CA GLY A 3 -10.55 9.76 -11.30
C GLY A 3 -11.60 9.57 -10.21
N SER A 4 -12.42 8.55 -10.35
CA SER A 4 -13.45 8.17 -9.38
C SER A 4 -13.44 6.67 -9.12
N GLY A 5 -14.12 6.25 -8.04
CA GLY A 5 -14.25 4.85 -7.66
C GLY A 5 -13.06 4.30 -6.89
N ALA A 6 -13.04 2.99 -6.68
CA ALA A 6 -12.12 2.30 -5.78
C ALA A 6 -10.64 2.58 -6.08
N ARG A 7 -10.27 2.65 -7.37
CA ARG A 7 -8.87 2.91 -7.76
C ARG A 7 -8.41 4.32 -7.39
N ALA A 8 -9.27 5.32 -7.59
CA ALA A 8 -8.93 6.70 -7.25
C ALA A 8 -8.81 6.88 -5.72
N ILE A 9 -9.69 6.25 -4.95
CA ILE A 9 -9.63 6.25 -3.49
C ILE A 9 -8.37 5.53 -3.01
N ASN A 10 -8.02 4.39 -3.62
CA ASN A 10 -6.78 3.67 -3.28
C ASN A 10 -5.55 4.56 -3.48
N THR A 11 -5.42 5.22 -4.64
CA THR A 11 -4.34 6.18 -4.89
C THR A 11 -4.35 7.32 -3.86
N LEU A 12 -5.52 7.88 -3.52
CA LEU A 12 -5.62 8.95 -2.52
C LEU A 12 -5.13 8.49 -1.14
N PHE A 13 -5.47 7.28 -0.70
CA PHE A 13 -4.98 6.73 0.57
C PHE A 13 -3.49 6.44 0.54
N HIS A 14 -2.98 5.97 -0.59
CA HIS A 14 -1.55 5.75 -0.81
C HIS A 14 -0.76 7.05 -0.67
N GLU A 15 -1.10 8.07 -1.45
CA GLU A 15 -0.43 9.38 -1.41
C GLU A 15 -0.67 10.09 -0.06
N GLY A 16 -1.85 9.93 0.53
CA GLY A 16 -2.15 10.40 1.88
C GLY A 16 -1.28 9.75 2.96
N GLY A 17 -0.93 8.48 2.78
CA GLY A 17 0.01 7.76 3.64
C GLY A 17 1.41 8.33 3.58
N HIS A 18 1.93 8.66 2.40
CA HIS A 18 3.18 9.39 2.24
C HIS A 18 3.13 10.76 2.91
N ALA A 19 2.07 11.53 2.68
CA ALA A 19 1.89 12.85 3.28
C ALA A 19 1.87 12.77 4.81
N ALA A 20 1.14 11.82 5.39
CA ALA A 20 1.10 11.60 6.83
C ALA A 20 2.48 11.23 7.39
N HIS A 21 3.20 10.34 6.71
CA HIS A 21 4.56 9.96 7.09
C HIS A 21 5.49 11.16 7.12
N PHE A 22 5.67 11.84 6.00
CA PHE A 22 6.66 12.94 5.90
C PHE A 22 6.31 14.15 6.78
N ALA A 23 5.03 14.44 6.99
CA ALA A 23 4.59 15.49 7.90
C ALA A 23 4.91 15.20 9.38
N ASN A 24 5.14 13.93 9.74
CA ASN A 24 5.40 13.50 11.11
C ASN A 24 6.88 13.11 11.38
N VAL A 25 7.78 13.31 10.43
CA VAL A 25 9.22 13.13 10.64
C VAL A 25 9.72 14.24 11.56
N THR A 26 10.32 13.86 12.69
CA THR A 26 10.81 14.81 13.71
C THR A 26 12.33 15.01 13.69
N GLN A 27 13.03 14.32 12.80
CA GLN A 27 14.47 14.45 12.65
C GLN A 27 14.84 15.80 12.04
N ASN A 28 15.71 16.53 12.69
CA ASN A 28 16.16 17.85 12.23
C ASN A 28 17.25 17.73 11.15
N SER A 29 16.93 17.05 10.06
CA SER A 29 17.79 16.90 8.89
C SER A 29 16.96 16.61 7.65
N PRO A 30 17.15 17.36 6.56
CA PRO A 30 16.45 17.09 5.30
C PRO A 30 16.78 15.71 4.71
N CYS A 31 17.92 15.11 5.07
CA CYS A 31 18.28 13.77 4.63
C CYS A 31 17.39 12.68 5.22
N PHE A 32 16.72 12.93 6.33
CA PHE A 32 15.88 11.94 7.00
C PHE A 32 14.39 12.10 6.72
N SER A 33 13.99 13.16 6.00
CA SER A 33 12.61 13.45 5.62
C SER A 33 12.36 13.29 4.12
N GLN A 34 13.04 12.37 3.47
CA GLN A 34 12.91 12.08 2.05
C GLN A 34 12.67 10.58 1.80
N GLU A 35 12.14 10.28 0.62
CA GLU A 35 11.70 8.94 0.23
C GLU A 35 12.85 7.96 -0.03
N PHE A 36 13.96 8.45 -0.59
CA PHE A 36 15.04 7.61 -1.09
C PHE A 36 16.16 7.39 -0.07
N ALA A 37 17.41 7.66 -0.47
CA ALA A 37 18.54 7.53 0.41
C ALA A 37 18.41 8.37 1.73
N PRO A 38 18.98 7.90 2.84
CA PRO A 38 19.93 6.80 2.97
C PRO A 38 19.30 5.41 3.13
N THR A 39 18.00 5.29 3.30
CA THR A 39 17.34 3.99 3.45
C THR A 39 16.70 3.50 2.13
N SER A 40 15.92 2.44 2.20
CA SER A 40 15.20 1.90 1.05
C SER A 40 13.87 2.62 0.85
N MET A 41 13.45 2.85 -0.41
CA MET A 41 12.09 3.29 -0.71
C MET A 41 11.02 2.34 -0.13
N ALA A 42 11.36 1.08 0.15
CA ALA A 42 10.45 0.16 0.83
C ALA A 42 9.96 0.69 2.18
N TYR A 43 10.76 1.51 2.85
CA TYR A 43 10.36 2.16 4.10
C TYR A 43 9.24 3.17 3.86
N ALA A 44 9.38 4.07 2.90
CA ALA A 44 8.34 5.05 2.56
C ALA A 44 7.07 4.36 2.00
N GLU A 45 7.25 3.39 1.13
CA GLU A 45 6.15 2.62 0.54
C GLU A 45 5.40 1.75 1.56
N THR A 46 6.05 1.34 2.64
CA THR A 46 5.34 0.67 3.75
C THR A 46 4.28 1.58 4.35
N GLN A 47 4.52 2.89 4.42
CA GLN A 47 3.59 3.86 5.02
C GLN A 47 2.38 4.11 4.11
N SER A 48 2.62 4.34 2.83
CA SER A 48 1.57 4.54 1.84
C SER A 48 0.71 3.29 1.67
N MET A 49 1.36 2.12 1.49
CA MET A 49 0.69 0.84 1.28
C MET A 49 -0.02 0.31 2.55
N PHE A 50 0.41 0.70 3.75
CA PHE A 50 -0.35 0.43 4.96
C PHE A 50 -1.69 1.17 4.95
N CYS A 51 -1.69 2.45 4.56
CA CYS A 51 -2.91 3.25 4.50
C CYS A 51 -3.88 2.74 3.42
N ASP A 52 -3.39 2.45 2.22
CA ASP A 52 -4.26 1.96 1.14
C ASP A 52 -4.78 0.54 1.38
N SER A 53 -4.03 -0.29 2.12
CA SER A 53 -4.45 -1.65 2.48
C SER A 53 -5.71 -1.70 3.34
N LEU A 54 -6.06 -0.62 4.04
CA LEU A 54 -7.29 -0.53 4.83
C LEU A 54 -8.55 -0.63 3.97
N LEU A 55 -8.46 -0.21 2.70
CA LEU A 55 -9.58 -0.24 1.74
C LEU A 55 -10.02 -1.67 1.36
N ASP A 56 -9.21 -2.66 1.68
CA ASP A 56 -9.52 -4.07 1.46
C ASP A 56 -10.17 -4.74 2.66
N ASP A 57 -10.15 -4.08 3.83
CA ASP A 57 -10.76 -4.62 5.04
C ASP A 57 -12.29 -4.60 4.97
N ALA A 58 -12.89 -5.74 5.30
CA ALA A 58 -14.33 -5.92 5.23
C ALA A 58 -15.10 -4.97 6.17
N ASP A 59 -14.55 -4.70 7.36
CA ASP A 59 -15.14 -3.76 8.32
C ASP A 59 -15.01 -2.31 7.85
N TRP A 60 -13.89 -1.94 7.20
CA TRP A 60 -13.73 -0.63 6.56
C TRP A 60 -14.76 -0.43 5.44
N LEU A 61 -14.90 -1.44 4.57
CA LEU A 61 -15.88 -1.42 3.48
C LEU A 61 -17.32 -1.26 4.00
N LYS A 62 -17.68 -2.00 5.05
CA LYS A 62 -19.02 -1.87 5.68
C LYS A 62 -19.27 -0.49 6.27
N ARG A 63 -18.24 0.16 6.77
CA ARG A 63 -18.37 1.45 7.42
C ARG A 63 -18.40 2.61 6.42
N TYR A 64 -17.51 2.62 5.44
CA TYR A 64 -17.24 3.77 4.59
C TYR A 64 -17.70 3.60 3.14
N ALA A 65 -17.71 2.40 2.58
CA ALA A 65 -18.17 2.17 1.22
C ALA A 65 -19.70 2.17 1.19
N ARG A 66 -20.29 3.29 0.73
CA ARG A 66 -21.73 3.49 0.69
C ARG A 66 -22.18 3.86 -0.70
N ASN A 67 -23.40 3.46 -1.04
CA ASN A 67 -24.05 3.90 -2.28
C ASN A 67 -24.66 5.32 -2.12
N ALA A 68 -25.25 5.85 -3.18
CA ALA A 68 -25.89 7.18 -3.18
C ALA A 68 -27.06 7.30 -2.18
N ALA A 69 -27.65 6.19 -1.75
CA ALA A 69 -28.70 6.18 -0.72
C ALA A 69 -28.13 6.08 0.72
N GLY A 70 -26.78 6.08 0.88
CA GLY A 70 -26.12 5.94 2.16
C GLY A 70 -26.07 4.51 2.68
N GLU A 71 -26.49 3.50 1.90
CA GLU A 71 -26.48 2.11 2.30
C GLU A 71 -25.08 1.51 2.20
N PRO A 72 -24.64 0.71 3.19
CA PRO A 72 -23.32 0.09 3.17
C PRO A 72 -23.24 -1.00 2.10
N VAL A 73 -22.02 -1.29 1.64
CA VAL A 73 -21.76 -2.37 0.69
C VAL A 73 -22.34 -3.70 1.22
N PRO A 74 -23.10 -4.45 0.40
CA PRO A 74 -23.63 -5.77 0.79
C PRO A 74 -22.50 -6.79 1.00
N ASP A 75 -22.68 -7.69 1.96
CA ASP A 75 -21.73 -8.78 2.24
C ASP A 75 -21.46 -9.67 1.02
N ALA A 76 -22.47 -9.85 0.16
CA ALA A 76 -22.33 -10.59 -1.09
C ALA A 76 -21.30 -9.97 -2.04
N LEU A 77 -21.18 -8.64 -2.09
CA LEU A 77 -20.18 -7.97 -2.92
C LEU A 77 -18.78 -8.08 -2.32
N ILE A 78 -18.65 -8.05 -0.99
CA ILE A 78 -17.37 -8.29 -0.31
C ILE A 78 -16.90 -9.72 -0.60
N ARG A 79 -17.81 -10.69 -0.46
CA ARG A 79 -17.51 -12.09 -0.81
C ARG A 79 -17.10 -12.25 -2.27
N GLN A 80 -17.85 -11.67 -3.19
CA GLN A 80 -17.53 -11.72 -4.62
C GLN A 80 -16.15 -11.13 -4.93
N ARG A 81 -15.78 -10.04 -4.25
CA ARG A 81 -14.44 -9.47 -4.37
C ARG A 81 -13.38 -10.49 -3.94
N ILE A 82 -13.53 -11.11 -2.77
CA ILE A 82 -12.61 -12.15 -2.28
C ILE A 82 -12.51 -13.32 -3.27
N GLU A 83 -13.66 -13.81 -3.78
CA GLU A 83 -13.71 -14.90 -4.76
C GLU A 83 -12.95 -14.56 -6.05
N THR A 84 -12.90 -13.29 -6.44
CA THR A 84 -12.24 -12.84 -7.67
C THR A 84 -10.79 -12.41 -7.48
N THR A 85 -10.35 -12.08 -6.26
CA THR A 85 -8.99 -11.58 -6.00
C THR A 85 -8.11 -12.61 -5.30
N GLN A 86 -8.62 -13.33 -4.30
CA GLN A 86 -7.84 -14.27 -3.50
C GLN A 86 -7.13 -15.37 -4.32
N PRO A 87 -7.75 -16.00 -5.33
CA PRO A 87 -7.08 -17.01 -6.16
C PRO A 87 -5.86 -16.46 -6.92
N PHE A 88 -5.77 -15.15 -7.07
CA PHE A 88 -4.70 -14.46 -7.80
C PHE A 88 -3.72 -13.70 -6.89
N ALA A 89 -3.86 -13.80 -5.57
CA ALA A 89 -3.02 -13.04 -4.63
C ALA A 89 -1.52 -13.28 -4.86
N ALA A 90 -1.09 -14.54 -4.92
CA ALA A 90 0.30 -14.87 -5.21
C ALA A 90 0.75 -14.43 -6.61
N TYR A 91 -0.15 -14.44 -7.60
CA TYR A 91 0.15 -13.95 -8.94
C TYR A 91 0.35 -12.44 -8.97
N ALA A 92 -0.43 -11.68 -8.19
CA ALA A 92 -0.28 -10.24 -8.07
C ALA A 92 1.11 -9.87 -7.52
N GLU A 93 1.57 -10.56 -6.48
CA GLU A 93 2.92 -10.36 -5.91
C GLU A 93 4.03 -10.75 -6.91
N ARG A 94 3.84 -11.82 -7.68
CA ARG A 94 4.75 -12.17 -8.78
C ARG A 94 4.82 -11.09 -9.86
N GLY A 95 3.72 -10.37 -10.08
CA GLY A 95 3.67 -9.21 -10.99
C GLY A 95 4.59 -8.06 -10.56
N ILE A 96 4.83 -7.91 -9.25
CA ILE A 96 5.85 -6.99 -8.73
C ILE A 96 7.24 -7.64 -8.85
N LEU A 97 7.36 -8.89 -8.43
CA LEU A 97 8.63 -9.62 -8.34
C LEU A 97 9.35 -9.77 -9.68
N VAL A 98 8.62 -9.88 -10.79
CA VAL A 98 9.21 -10.06 -12.12
C VAL A 98 10.12 -8.88 -12.53
N VAL A 99 9.80 -7.67 -12.08
CA VAL A 99 10.53 -6.45 -12.43
C VAL A 99 11.96 -6.46 -11.88
N PRO A 100 12.21 -6.62 -10.57
CA PRO A 100 13.57 -6.65 -10.05
C PRO A 100 14.40 -7.83 -10.55
N TYR A 101 13.78 -8.96 -10.87
CA TYR A 101 14.51 -10.08 -11.50
C TYR A 101 14.97 -9.74 -12.90
N PHE A 102 14.13 -9.05 -13.67
CA PHE A 102 14.48 -8.57 -14.99
C PHE A 102 15.59 -7.50 -14.91
N GLU A 103 15.42 -6.47 -14.07
CA GLU A 103 16.42 -5.41 -13.90
C GLU A 103 17.78 -5.97 -13.49
N ARG A 104 17.79 -6.86 -12.51
CA ARG A 104 19.03 -7.51 -12.07
C ARG A 104 19.73 -8.25 -13.21
N ALA A 105 18.99 -9.00 -14.01
CA ALA A 105 19.56 -9.75 -15.12
C ALA A 105 20.03 -8.81 -16.24
N LEU A 106 19.25 -7.76 -16.53
CA LEU A 106 19.61 -6.73 -17.52
C LEU A 106 20.93 -6.04 -17.16
N TYR A 107 21.09 -5.61 -15.89
CA TYR A 107 22.31 -4.94 -15.43
C TYR A 107 23.53 -5.85 -15.29
N GLN A 108 23.35 -7.17 -15.42
CA GLN A 108 24.43 -8.14 -15.47
C GLN A 108 24.90 -8.48 -16.90
N MET A 109 24.15 -8.02 -17.92
CA MET A 109 24.57 -8.17 -19.32
C MET A 109 25.82 -7.31 -19.61
N SER A 110 26.73 -7.84 -20.42
CA SER A 110 27.83 -7.05 -20.97
C SER A 110 27.34 -6.13 -22.10
N ASP A 111 28.07 -5.06 -22.38
CA ASP A 111 27.74 -4.12 -23.45
C ASP A 111 27.62 -4.82 -24.81
N ASP A 112 28.43 -5.87 -25.05
CA ASP A 112 28.41 -6.65 -26.29
C ASP A 112 27.16 -7.53 -26.42
N GLU A 113 26.54 -7.92 -25.31
CA GLU A 113 25.32 -8.71 -25.27
C GLU A 113 24.06 -7.83 -25.34
N LEU A 114 24.20 -6.54 -25.04
CA LEU A 114 23.08 -5.62 -24.93
C LEU A 114 22.58 -5.17 -26.31
N ASN A 115 21.49 -5.79 -26.77
CA ASN A 115 20.78 -5.42 -27.98
C ASN A 115 19.28 -5.69 -27.82
N ASP A 116 18.46 -5.15 -28.75
CA ASP A 116 17.00 -5.19 -28.67
C ASP A 116 16.45 -6.62 -28.56
N GLU A 117 16.98 -7.55 -29.34
CA GLU A 117 16.53 -8.94 -29.37
C GLU A 117 16.85 -9.66 -28.06
N ALA A 118 18.04 -9.44 -27.51
CA ALA A 118 18.45 -10.03 -26.24
C ALA A 118 17.63 -9.48 -25.07
N VAL A 119 17.34 -8.19 -25.03
CA VAL A 119 16.50 -7.55 -23.99
C VAL A 119 15.07 -8.06 -24.06
N LEU A 120 14.50 -8.19 -25.27
CA LEU A 120 13.16 -8.77 -25.45
C LEU A 120 13.11 -10.24 -25.03
N ALA A 121 14.15 -11.02 -25.38
CA ALA A 121 14.23 -12.41 -24.97
C ALA A 121 14.34 -12.55 -23.45
N LEU A 122 15.15 -11.71 -22.81
CA LEU A 122 15.29 -11.67 -21.36
C LEU A 122 13.97 -11.33 -20.66
N ALA A 123 13.25 -10.33 -21.18
CA ALA A 123 11.94 -9.95 -20.61
C ALA A 123 10.94 -11.11 -20.66
N ARG A 124 10.84 -11.79 -21.82
CA ARG A 124 9.96 -12.97 -21.99
C ARG A 124 10.37 -14.14 -21.10
N ASP A 125 11.68 -14.39 -20.96
CA ASP A 125 12.19 -15.44 -20.06
C ASP A 125 11.81 -15.13 -18.60
N CYS A 126 11.97 -13.89 -18.13
CA CYS A 126 11.56 -13.48 -16.81
C CYS A 126 10.06 -13.62 -16.59
N GLU A 127 9.24 -13.18 -17.55
CA GLU A 127 7.79 -13.34 -17.47
C GLU A 127 7.39 -14.82 -17.41
N GLN A 128 7.96 -15.65 -18.28
CA GLN A 128 7.68 -17.10 -18.27
C GLN A 128 8.09 -17.78 -16.96
N ARG A 129 9.26 -17.47 -16.42
CA ARG A 129 9.75 -18.11 -15.19
C ARG A 129 9.01 -17.64 -13.94
N ILE A 130 8.67 -16.37 -13.87
CA ILE A 130 8.12 -15.76 -12.64
C ILE A 130 6.60 -15.70 -12.69
N LEU A 131 6.01 -15.30 -13.81
CA LEU A 131 4.55 -15.25 -13.96
C LEU A 131 3.94 -16.57 -14.44
N GLY A 132 4.74 -17.45 -15.06
CA GLY A 132 4.25 -18.69 -15.64
C GLY A 132 3.56 -18.51 -17.00
N ILE A 133 3.67 -17.33 -17.62
CA ILE A 133 3.07 -16.99 -18.91
C ILE A 133 4.10 -16.27 -19.78
N PRO A 134 4.04 -16.43 -21.14
CA PRO A 134 5.05 -15.86 -22.03
C PRO A 134 4.99 -14.34 -22.18
N VAL A 135 3.84 -13.74 -21.90
CA VAL A 135 3.63 -12.29 -21.88
C VAL A 135 2.63 -11.94 -20.80
N GLY A 136 3.00 -11.08 -19.86
CA GLY A 136 2.11 -10.60 -18.81
C GLY A 136 1.03 -9.64 -19.34
N PRO A 137 -0.09 -9.48 -18.60
CA PRO A 137 -1.12 -8.49 -18.93
C PRO A 137 -0.58 -7.06 -19.02
N ARG A 138 0.46 -6.76 -18.27
CA ARG A 138 1.26 -5.53 -18.36
C ARG A 138 2.63 -5.92 -18.86
N PRO A 139 2.99 -5.58 -20.12
CA PRO A 139 4.30 -5.91 -20.65
C PRO A 139 5.41 -5.35 -19.76
N LEU A 140 6.40 -6.18 -19.45
CA LEU A 140 7.47 -5.82 -18.51
C LEU A 140 8.21 -4.54 -18.94
N LEU A 141 8.53 -4.43 -20.23
CA LEU A 141 9.21 -3.24 -20.78
C LEU A 141 8.35 -1.97 -20.85
N ALA A 142 7.04 -2.06 -20.57
CA ALA A 142 6.15 -0.90 -20.48
C ALA A 142 6.08 -0.30 -19.08
N ILE A 143 6.87 -0.81 -18.12
CA ILE A 143 6.87 -0.32 -16.74
C ILE A 143 7.75 0.95 -16.68
N PRO A 144 7.18 2.13 -16.34
CA PRO A 144 7.91 3.41 -16.40
C PRO A 144 9.15 3.46 -15.51
N HIS A 145 9.14 2.76 -14.38
CA HIS A 145 10.25 2.70 -13.41
C HIS A 145 11.55 2.17 -14.02
N LEU A 146 11.47 1.31 -15.04
CA LEU A 146 12.64 0.80 -15.75
C LEU A 146 13.39 1.87 -16.54
N LEU A 147 12.70 2.97 -16.90
CA LEU A 147 13.23 4.05 -17.74
C LEU A 147 13.48 5.35 -16.94
N ASN A 148 13.13 5.37 -15.66
CA ASN A 148 13.31 6.54 -14.81
C ASN A 148 14.55 6.34 -13.93
N GLN A 149 15.52 7.24 -14.04
CA GLN A 149 16.78 7.18 -13.29
C GLN A 149 16.57 7.17 -11.77
N GLU A 150 15.55 7.87 -11.28
CA GLU A 150 15.25 7.93 -9.84
C GLU A 150 14.67 6.61 -9.29
N SER A 151 13.97 5.85 -10.13
CA SER A 151 13.28 4.63 -9.75
C SER A 151 13.96 3.35 -10.26
N ALA A 152 15.00 3.46 -11.08
CA ALA A 152 15.73 2.31 -11.60
C ALA A 152 16.34 1.50 -10.44
N ALA A 153 16.28 0.19 -10.56
CA ALA A 153 16.74 -0.79 -9.55
C ALA A 153 16.06 -0.68 -8.17
N ALA A 154 14.97 0.06 -8.05
CA ALA A 154 14.26 0.27 -6.79
C ALA A 154 12.92 -0.50 -6.67
N TYR A 155 12.43 -1.12 -7.75
CA TYR A 155 11.10 -1.72 -7.81
C TYR A 155 10.86 -2.86 -6.79
N HIS A 156 11.91 -3.53 -6.35
CA HIS A 156 11.84 -4.51 -5.25
C HIS A 156 11.30 -3.90 -3.95
N GLY A 157 11.42 -2.59 -3.79
CA GLY A 157 10.91 -1.83 -2.64
C GLY A 157 9.42 -2.02 -2.43
N TYR A 158 8.61 -2.09 -3.48
CA TYR A 158 7.16 -2.34 -3.37
C TYR A 158 6.84 -3.71 -2.77
N LEU A 159 7.56 -4.75 -3.15
CA LEU A 159 7.35 -6.09 -2.59
C LEU A 159 7.79 -6.16 -1.13
N LEU A 160 8.94 -5.57 -0.80
CA LEU A 160 9.41 -5.49 0.58
C LEU A 160 8.45 -4.66 1.45
N ALA A 161 7.92 -3.56 0.90
CA ALA A 161 6.91 -2.76 1.58
C ALA A 161 5.65 -3.57 1.86
N ASN A 162 5.14 -4.31 0.88
CA ASN A 162 3.95 -5.13 1.07
C ASN A 162 4.15 -6.21 2.14
N MET A 163 5.31 -6.88 2.15
CA MET A 163 5.68 -7.81 3.22
C MET A 163 5.68 -7.14 4.60
N ALA A 164 6.23 -5.93 4.72
CA ALA A 164 6.24 -5.16 5.96
C ALA A 164 4.84 -4.69 6.38
N VAL A 165 3.98 -4.33 5.42
CA VAL A 165 2.57 -3.99 5.66
C VAL A 165 1.84 -5.16 6.30
N TYR A 166 1.93 -6.36 5.75
CA TYR A 166 1.26 -7.54 6.31
C TYR A 166 1.79 -7.90 7.70
N GLN A 167 3.10 -7.77 7.94
CA GLN A 167 3.68 -7.94 9.28
C GLN A 167 3.14 -6.91 10.27
N THR A 168 3.06 -5.64 9.87
CA THR A 168 2.52 -4.54 10.68
C THR A 168 1.04 -4.74 10.99
N ARG A 169 0.24 -5.14 10.00
CA ARG A 169 -1.18 -5.44 10.17
C ARG A 169 -1.39 -6.58 11.15
N ALA A 170 -0.65 -7.68 11.00
CA ALA A 170 -0.73 -8.83 11.91
C ALA A 170 -0.34 -8.45 13.35
N PHE A 171 0.64 -7.56 13.53
CA PHE A 171 0.97 -7.00 14.84
C PHE A 171 -0.22 -6.23 15.43
N PHE A 172 -0.81 -5.29 14.71
CA PHE A 172 -1.93 -4.50 15.22
C PHE A 172 -3.20 -5.33 15.47
N GLU A 173 -3.48 -6.31 14.63
CA GLU A 173 -4.59 -7.24 14.82
C GLU A 173 -4.41 -8.08 16.10
N ARG A 174 -3.19 -8.53 16.36
CA ARG A 174 -2.87 -9.28 17.58
C ARG A 174 -2.94 -8.42 18.84
N GLU A 175 -2.40 -7.20 18.80
CA GLU A 175 -2.32 -6.32 19.99
C GLU A 175 -3.65 -5.62 20.29
N TYR A 176 -4.38 -5.22 19.26
CA TYR A 176 -5.58 -4.39 19.43
C TYR A 176 -6.87 -5.02 18.92
N GLY A 177 -6.78 -6.14 18.21
CA GLY A 177 -7.93 -6.89 17.70
C GLY A 177 -8.55 -6.35 16.43
N TYR A 178 -8.22 -5.12 15.99
CA TYR A 178 -8.78 -4.50 14.80
C TYR A 178 -7.94 -3.29 14.31
N LEU A 179 -8.13 -2.93 13.04
CA LEU A 179 -7.43 -1.80 12.41
C LEU A 179 -8.35 -0.59 12.19
N THR A 180 -9.50 -0.78 11.57
CA THR A 180 -10.41 0.30 11.16
C THR A 180 -10.82 1.19 12.33
N ASP A 181 -10.48 2.49 12.24
CA ASP A 181 -10.76 3.51 13.27
C ASP A 181 -10.18 3.19 14.66
N ASN A 182 -9.11 2.44 14.72
CA ASN A 182 -8.44 2.18 15.98
C ASN A 182 -7.56 3.38 16.38
N PRO A 183 -7.89 4.09 17.47
CA PRO A 183 -7.17 5.30 17.88
C PRO A 183 -5.75 5.05 18.34
N ALA A 184 -5.35 3.80 18.61
CA ALA A 184 -4.00 3.45 19.05
C ALA A 184 -3.00 3.37 17.87
N ILE A 185 -3.47 3.12 16.64
CA ILE A 185 -2.62 2.85 15.48
C ILE A 185 -1.85 4.10 15.04
N GLY A 186 -2.53 5.21 14.85
CA GLY A 186 -1.89 6.47 14.41
C GLY A 186 -0.72 6.89 15.31
N PRO A 187 -0.91 6.99 16.64
CA PRO A 187 0.19 7.29 17.57
C PRO A 187 1.34 6.27 17.54
N ALA A 188 1.05 4.98 17.36
CA ALA A 188 2.07 3.95 17.26
C ALA A 188 2.90 4.10 15.98
N LEU A 189 2.25 4.30 14.83
CA LEU A 189 2.93 4.58 13.55
C LEU A 189 3.76 5.86 13.64
N ALA A 190 3.20 6.95 14.17
CA ALA A 190 3.90 8.21 14.33
C ALA A 190 5.17 8.04 15.15
N LYS A 191 5.10 7.31 16.27
CA LYS A 191 6.24 7.10 17.16
C LYS A 191 7.33 6.20 16.57
N HIS A 192 6.92 5.07 15.99
CA HIS A 192 7.86 4.00 15.64
C HIS A 192 8.30 4.02 14.18
N TYR A 193 7.42 4.52 13.28
CA TYR A 193 7.69 4.54 11.84
C TYR A 193 7.96 5.95 11.31
N TRP A 194 7.18 6.96 11.72
CA TRP A 194 7.27 8.28 11.08
C TRP A 194 8.31 9.22 11.72
N ALA A 195 8.27 9.35 13.04
CA ALA A 195 9.18 10.27 13.75
C ALA A 195 10.68 10.02 13.46
N PRO A 196 11.17 8.77 13.36
CA PRO A 196 12.56 8.51 13.04
C PRO A 196 12.97 8.95 11.62
N GLY A 197 12.04 9.02 10.68
CA GLY A 197 12.36 9.22 9.26
C GLY A 197 13.40 8.21 8.79
N ASN A 198 14.24 8.61 7.87
CA ASN A 198 15.33 7.78 7.33
C ASN A 198 16.54 7.61 8.28
N SER A 199 16.43 7.96 9.56
CA SER A 199 17.52 7.78 10.52
C SER A 199 17.68 6.32 11.00
N LEU A 200 16.68 5.48 10.79
CA LEU A 200 16.69 4.05 11.08
C LEU A 200 16.57 3.23 9.78
N SER A 201 17.12 2.02 9.80
CA SER A 201 16.87 1.10 8.70
C SER A 201 15.40 0.63 8.70
N HIS A 202 14.89 0.20 7.53
CA HIS A 202 13.53 -0.37 7.42
C HIS A 202 13.33 -1.55 8.40
N ASN A 203 14.35 -2.41 8.57
CA ASN A 203 14.28 -3.51 9.53
C ASN A 203 14.21 -3.02 10.99
N ASP A 204 14.96 -1.98 11.34
CA ASP A 204 14.97 -1.44 12.70
C ASP A 204 13.64 -0.76 13.05
N THR A 205 12.97 -0.13 12.09
CA THR A 205 11.63 0.42 12.30
C THR A 205 10.60 -0.67 12.55
N LEU A 206 10.67 -1.79 11.81
CA LEU A 206 9.83 -2.96 12.06
C LEU A 206 10.06 -3.56 13.45
N ILE A 207 11.31 -3.74 13.86
CA ILE A 207 11.65 -4.22 15.19
C ILE A 207 11.12 -3.25 16.26
N SER A 208 11.27 -1.94 16.06
CA SER A 208 10.79 -0.92 16.99
C SER A 208 9.30 -0.99 17.25
N LEU A 209 8.48 -1.28 16.23
CA LEU A 209 7.03 -1.39 16.38
C LEU A 209 6.60 -2.79 16.80
N THR A 210 7.07 -3.80 16.07
CA THR A 210 6.53 -5.17 16.17
C THR A 210 7.29 -6.06 17.14
N GLY A 211 8.51 -5.67 17.53
CA GLY A 211 9.44 -6.51 18.30
C GLY A 211 10.09 -7.63 17.49
N GLU A 212 9.80 -7.71 16.18
CA GLU A 212 10.23 -8.79 15.29
C GLU A 212 10.98 -8.20 14.08
N PRO A 213 12.10 -8.80 13.63
CA PRO A 213 12.76 -8.40 12.40
C PRO A 213 11.86 -8.69 11.19
N PHE A 214 12.21 -8.11 10.05
CA PHE A 214 11.50 -8.28 8.79
C PHE A 214 11.21 -9.76 8.50
N ASN A 215 9.93 -10.07 8.22
CA ASN A 215 9.45 -11.44 8.05
C ASN A 215 8.40 -11.51 6.92
N ALA A 216 8.80 -12.11 5.81
CA ALA A 216 7.95 -12.28 4.64
C ALA A 216 6.79 -13.29 4.86
N LYS A 217 6.80 -14.04 5.97
CA LYS A 217 5.81 -15.09 6.24
C LYS A 217 4.38 -14.54 6.26
N TYR A 218 4.16 -13.37 6.81
CA TYR A 218 2.83 -12.76 6.93
C TYR A 218 2.15 -12.56 5.57
N LEU A 219 2.86 -12.01 4.60
CA LEU A 219 2.36 -11.88 3.22
C LEU A 219 2.18 -13.27 2.57
N ALA A 220 3.14 -14.16 2.75
CA ALA A 220 3.05 -15.52 2.20
C ALA A 220 1.84 -16.28 2.75
N ASP A 221 1.58 -16.19 4.05
CA ASP A 221 0.40 -16.82 4.66
C ASP A 221 -0.89 -16.25 4.08
N SER A 222 -1.00 -14.93 3.92
CA SER A 222 -2.17 -14.29 3.30
C SER A 222 -2.36 -14.71 1.84
N CYS A 223 -1.30 -14.78 1.05
CA CYS A 223 -1.36 -15.25 -0.34
C CYS A 223 -1.81 -16.72 -0.46
N ASN A 224 -1.55 -17.52 0.57
CA ASN A 224 -1.89 -18.96 0.60
C ASN A 224 -3.25 -19.26 1.21
N GLN A 225 -3.97 -18.26 1.72
CA GLN A 225 -5.34 -18.46 2.19
C GLN A 225 -6.24 -18.94 1.05
N THR A 226 -7.13 -19.88 1.39
CA THR A 226 -8.23 -20.22 0.50
C THR A 226 -9.29 -19.12 0.51
N VAL A 227 -10.14 -19.10 -0.51
CA VAL A 227 -11.29 -18.17 -0.58
C VAL A 227 -12.18 -18.29 0.67
N GLU A 228 -12.40 -19.52 1.17
CA GLU A 228 -13.26 -19.75 2.33
C GLU A 228 -12.60 -19.27 3.64
N GLU A 229 -11.28 -19.40 3.78
CA GLU A 229 -10.54 -18.84 4.93
C GLU A 229 -10.58 -17.31 4.92
N ALA A 230 -10.29 -16.67 3.79
CA ALA A 230 -10.36 -15.23 3.64
C ALA A 230 -11.79 -14.69 3.88
N TRP A 231 -12.82 -15.41 3.40
CA TRP A 231 -14.21 -15.05 3.67
C TRP A 231 -14.60 -15.24 5.13
N ALA A 232 -14.12 -16.29 5.80
CA ALA A 232 -14.36 -16.50 7.23
C ALA A 232 -13.77 -15.37 8.08
N GLU A 233 -12.55 -14.94 7.74
CA GLU A 233 -11.90 -13.77 8.36
C GLU A 233 -12.70 -12.48 8.14
N ALA A 234 -13.09 -12.20 6.90
CA ALA A 234 -13.91 -11.03 6.56
C ALA A 234 -15.23 -11.00 7.34
N LYS A 235 -15.93 -12.15 7.45
CA LYS A 235 -17.17 -12.25 8.26
C LYS A 235 -16.91 -11.97 9.75
N ALA A 236 -15.81 -12.45 10.29
CA ALA A 236 -15.45 -12.20 11.69
C ALA A 236 -15.20 -10.71 11.93
N LYS A 237 -14.48 -10.02 11.01
CA LYS A 237 -14.25 -8.57 11.07
C LYS A 237 -15.58 -7.79 10.99
N ILE A 238 -16.48 -8.15 10.07
CA ILE A 238 -17.81 -7.54 9.96
C ILE A 238 -18.62 -7.71 11.25
N ALA A 239 -18.67 -8.92 11.81
CA ALA A 239 -19.40 -9.21 13.03
C ALA A 239 -18.84 -8.43 14.23
N MET A 240 -17.52 -8.36 14.36
CA MET A 240 -16.86 -7.59 15.41
C MET A 240 -17.16 -6.09 15.25
N ALA A 241 -17.10 -5.56 14.04
CA ALA A 241 -17.39 -4.16 13.76
C ALA A 241 -18.84 -3.77 14.10
N ALA A 242 -19.79 -4.66 13.92
CA ALA A 242 -21.21 -4.42 14.25
C ALA A 242 -21.48 -4.20 15.75
N THR A 243 -20.58 -4.71 16.61
CA THR A 243 -20.72 -4.57 18.09
C THR A 243 -19.75 -3.55 18.67
N ARG A 244 -18.88 -2.95 17.85
CA ARG A 244 -17.86 -2.02 18.30
C ARG A 244 -18.44 -0.61 18.44
N GLU A 245 -18.16 0.01 19.58
CA GLU A 245 -18.32 1.46 19.71
C GLU A 245 -17.14 2.14 19.04
N TYR A 246 -17.42 2.87 17.99
CA TYR A 246 -16.41 3.71 17.36
C TYR A 246 -16.34 5.05 18.08
N PRO A 247 -15.13 5.64 18.21
CA PRO A 247 -15.03 7.03 18.63
C PRO A 247 -15.97 7.84 17.76
N GLN A 248 -16.88 8.59 18.38
CA GLN A 248 -17.65 9.55 17.62
C GLN A 248 -16.63 10.49 16.98
N ASN A 249 -16.62 10.53 15.66
CA ASN A 249 -15.92 11.58 14.94
C ASN A 249 -16.65 12.86 15.36
N ALA A 250 -16.21 13.48 16.46
CA ALA A 250 -16.38 14.90 16.56
C ALA A 250 -15.78 15.42 15.25
N GLN A 251 -16.57 16.10 14.43
CA GLN A 251 -16.07 16.87 13.31
C GLN A 251 -14.90 17.66 13.87
N ARG A 252 -13.69 17.21 13.64
CA ARG A 252 -12.52 17.99 13.96
C ARG A 252 -12.50 19.05 12.90
N ASP A 253 -12.82 20.26 13.32
CA ASP A 253 -12.47 21.41 12.55
C ASP A 253 -10.98 21.27 12.21
N LEU A 254 -10.67 21.26 10.94
CA LEU A 254 -9.28 21.12 10.48
C LEU A 254 -8.44 22.32 10.90
N ASP A 255 -9.08 23.41 11.42
CA ASP A 255 -8.45 24.71 11.69
C ASP A 255 -7.58 25.17 10.49
N ALA A 256 -8.05 24.86 9.30
CA ALA A 256 -7.37 25.14 8.05
C ALA A 256 -8.38 25.47 6.95
N THR A 257 -8.06 26.47 6.12
CA THR A 257 -8.81 26.74 4.90
C THR A 257 -8.22 25.96 3.74
N ILE A 258 -8.99 25.03 3.17
CA ILE A 258 -8.63 24.28 1.97
C ILE A 258 -9.36 24.91 0.80
N ARG A 259 -8.63 25.30 -0.24
CA ARG A 259 -9.19 25.84 -1.49
C ARG A 259 -8.76 25.02 -2.68
N ILE A 260 -9.72 24.67 -3.52
CA ILE A 260 -9.47 24.15 -4.85
C ILE A 260 -9.49 25.30 -5.81
N VAL A 261 -8.38 25.58 -6.48
CA VAL A 261 -8.24 26.75 -7.36
C VAL A 261 -7.85 26.36 -8.77
N HIS A 262 -8.30 27.15 -9.74
CA HIS A 262 -7.82 27.13 -11.11
C HIS A 262 -7.27 28.53 -11.46
N GLY A 263 -5.97 28.66 -11.45
CA GLY A 263 -5.32 29.98 -11.52
C GLY A 263 -5.71 30.87 -10.33
N ALA A 264 -6.34 31.99 -10.58
CA ALA A 264 -6.85 32.91 -9.55
C ALA A 264 -8.31 32.63 -9.12
N GLU A 265 -9.00 31.73 -9.79
CA GLU A 265 -10.38 31.35 -9.52
C GLU A 265 -10.44 30.29 -8.43
N VAL A 266 -11.24 30.52 -7.38
CA VAL A 266 -11.54 29.52 -6.35
C VAL A 266 -12.73 28.68 -6.84
N LEU A 267 -12.54 27.39 -7.03
CA LEU A 267 -13.57 26.47 -7.48
C LEU A 267 -14.37 25.87 -6.32
N ALA A 268 -13.74 25.70 -5.17
CA ALA A 268 -14.35 25.22 -3.95
C ALA A 268 -13.52 25.67 -2.74
N ASP A 269 -14.18 25.78 -1.60
CA ASP A 269 -13.59 26.22 -0.34
C ASP A 269 -14.31 25.49 0.82
N ASN A 270 -13.57 25.01 1.82
CA ASN A 270 -14.15 24.32 2.98
C ASN A 270 -14.80 25.26 4.00
N SER A 271 -14.79 26.58 3.74
CA SER A 271 -15.54 27.55 4.53
C SER A 271 -17.00 27.68 4.09
N GLU A 272 -17.34 27.20 2.90
CA GLU A 272 -18.72 27.09 2.44
C GLU A 272 -19.32 25.81 3.02
N SER A 273 -20.01 25.98 4.15
CA SER A 273 -20.74 24.89 4.79
C SER A 273 -21.91 24.42 3.94
N ASP A 274 -21.97 23.13 3.71
CA ASP A 274 -23.17 22.31 3.62
C ASP A 274 -24.44 22.97 3.07
N GLU A 275 -24.57 23.01 1.75
CA GLU A 275 -25.85 22.86 1.09
C GLU A 275 -25.81 21.63 0.14
#